data_7e0e244f09496a9d04837dba6b6906db
#
_entry.id   7e0e244f09496a9d04837dba6b6906db
#
_cell.length_a   1.000
_cell.length_b   1.000
_cell.length_c   1.000
_cell.angle_alpha   90.00
_cell.angle_beta   90.00
_cell.angle_gamma   90.00
#
_symmetry.space_group_name_H-M   'P 1'
#
loop_
_entity.id
_entity.type
_entity.pdbx_description
1 polymer ?
#
loop_
_entity_poly.entity_id
_entity_poly.type
_entity_poly.pdbx_seq_one_letter_code
_entity_poly.pdbx_strand_id
1 'polypeptide(L)'
;KQLDELGVAPFDLVVSNLYPFTQTVASGADVDECIEQIDIGGPSMVRAAAKNHPSVAIVTSPEQYDALKQALTEGGFTYDQRKALAAAAFVHTASYDVAVASWMGSVLTASSEGTGFPGWIGGTYSKLNVLRYGENSHQQAALYKKGFGPEGLATAEQLGGKEMSYNNYVDTDSARRAAYDFDTPAVAIIKHPNPCGIATADDIAAAHKAAHECDSLSAFGGVIAANRTVTKAMAEQVKPIFTEVIIAPDFEPEALEILQTKKNLRILKCAAPVRGGVETREIDGGLLMQQTDVFQSTGDAVENWTLAAGEPADEKTLADLDFAWKACRAVKSNAILLASDGASVGVGMGQVNRVDSCKLAVERAGERAKGSVAASDAFFPFSDGPQI
;
A
#
# COMPACT_ATOMS: atom_id res chain seq x y z
N LYS A 1 39.66 -34.55 -11.91
CA LYS A 1 40.35 -35.75 -11.45
C LYS A 1 39.39 -36.90 -11.15
N GLN A 2 38.47 -36.79 -10.17
CA GLN A 2 37.53 -37.88 -9.88
C GLN A 2 36.51 -38.14 -11.01
N LEU A 3 36.02 -37.09 -11.69
CA LEU A 3 35.13 -37.22 -12.83
C LEU A 3 35.85 -37.93 -14.00
N ASP A 4 37.10 -37.52 -14.25
CA ASP A 4 37.94 -38.14 -15.33
C ASP A 4 38.21 -39.63 -15.04
N GLU A 5 38.49 -39.96 -13.78
CA GLU A 5 38.71 -41.35 -13.31
C GLU A 5 37.43 -42.21 -13.47
N LEU A 6 36.25 -41.59 -13.37
CA LEU A 6 34.96 -42.25 -13.50
C LEU A 6 34.37 -42.17 -14.91
N GLY A 7 35.03 -41.48 -15.83
CA GLY A 7 34.55 -41.28 -17.19
C GLY A 7 33.27 -40.44 -17.28
N VAL A 8 33.01 -39.56 -16.31
CA VAL A 8 31.83 -38.69 -16.24
C VAL A 8 32.18 -37.30 -16.78
N ALA A 9 31.48 -36.86 -17.81
CA ALA A 9 31.63 -35.51 -18.33
C ALA A 9 31.08 -34.48 -17.32
N PRO A 10 31.77 -33.34 -17.10
CA PRO A 10 31.22 -32.26 -16.28
C PRO A 10 30.01 -31.64 -16.95
N PHE A 11 29.11 -31.07 -16.14
CA PHE A 11 27.99 -30.25 -16.65
C PHE A 11 28.48 -28.82 -16.93
N ASP A 12 28.14 -28.27 -18.10
CA ASP A 12 28.41 -26.86 -18.44
C ASP A 12 27.20 -25.99 -18.11
N LEU A 13 26.00 -26.58 -18.04
CA LEU A 13 24.73 -25.90 -17.83
C LEU A 13 23.83 -26.71 -16.90
N VAL A 14 23.19 -26.03 -15.98
CA VAL A 14 22.05 -26.52 -15.20
C VAL A 14 20.85 -25.61 -15.46
N VAL A 15 19.70 -26.19 -15.81
CA VAL A 15 18.42 -25.50 -15.92
C VAL A 15 17.49 -26.13 -14.89
N SER A 16 17.07 -25.36 -13.91
CA SER A 16 16.27 -25.88 -12.80
C SER A 16 15.37 -24.78 -12.23
N ASN A 17 14.05 -24.91 -12.46
CA ASN A 17 13.04 -24.16 -11.74
C ASN A 17 12.70 -24.89 -10.45
N LEU A 18 12.21 -24.15 -9.44
CA LEU A 18 11.70 -24.71 -8.21
C LEU A 18 10.20 -25.00 -8.34
N TYR A 19 9.69 -25.86 -7.49
CA TYR A 19 8.27 -26.15 -7.41
C TYR A 19 7.47 -24.89 -7.11
N PRO A 20 6.21 -24.77 -7.60
CA PRO A 20 5.42 -23.53 -7.51
C PRO A 20 4.76 -23.36 -6.13
N PHE A 21 5.55 -23.41 -5.05
CA PHE A 21 5.10 -23.35 -3.67
C PHE A 21 4.19 -22.15 -3.39
N THR A 22 4.63 -20.93 -3.78
CA THR A 22 3.87 -19.70 -3.52
C THR A 22 2.53 -19.66 -4.26
N GLN A 23 2.48 -20.19 -5.49
CA GLN A 23 1.25 -20.31 -6.26
C GLN A 23 0.30 -21.31 -5.65
N THR A 24 0.81 -22.44 -5.15
CA THR A 24 0.01 -23.47 -4.47
C THR A 24 -0.61 -22.91 -3.19
N VAL A 25 0.16 -22.21 -2.36
CA VAL A 25 -0.37 -21.51 -1.18
C VAL A 25 -1.43 -20.47 -1.56
N ALA A 26 -1.18 -19.68 -2.59
CA ALA A 26 -2.10 -18.64 -3.05
C ALA A 26 -3.41 -19.20 -3.64
N SER A 27 -3.40 -20.43 -4.16
CA SER A 27 -4.60 -21.09 -4.66
C SER A 27 -5.57 -21.55 -3.56
N GLY A 28 -5.15 -21.51 -2.29
CA GLY A 28 -5.93 -22.02 -1.16
C GLY A 28 -5.85 -23.54 -1.02
N ALA A 29 -4.81 -24.17 -1.56
CA ALA A 29 -4.52 -25.59 -1.40
C ALA A 29 -4.41 -25.98 0.08
N ASP A 30 -4.68 -27.24 0.39
CA ASP A 30 -4.55 -27.72 1.77
C ASP A 30 -3.09 -27.81 2.23
N VAL A 31 -2.91 -28.10 3.51
CA VAL A 31 -1.57 -28.14 4.15
C VAL A 31 -0.68 -29.20 3.53
N ASP A 32 -1.22 -30.37 3.25
CA ASP A 32 -0.44 -31.50 2.71
C ASP A 32 -0.02 -31.22 1.27
N GLU A 33 -0.91 -30.66 0.45
CA GLU A 33 -0.59 -30.20 -0.91
C GLU A 33 0.50 -29.12 -0.91
N CYS A 34 0.45 -28.18 0.03
CA CYS A 34 1.49 -27.14 0.17
C CYS A 34 2.84 -27.75 0.57
N ILE A 35 2.85 -28.74 1.48
CA ILE A 35 4.08 -29.44 1.91
C ILE A 35 4.70 -30.21 0.73
N GLU A 36 3.91 -30.86 -0.11
CA GLU A 36 4.40 -31.57 -1.30
C GLU A 36 5.09 -30.62 -2.32
N GLN A 37 4.80 -29.34 -2.29
CA GLN A 37 5.43 -28.33 -3.12
C GLN A 37 6.70 -27.71 -2.49
N ILE A 38 7.16 -28.23 -1.35
CA ILE A 38 8.45 -27.84 -0.77
C ILE A 38 9.57 -28.63 -1.48
N ASP A 39 10.22 -27.95 -2.42
CA ASP A 39 11.29 -28.53 -3.24
C ASP A 39 12.58 -28.69 -2.43
N ILE A 40 13.07 -29.90 -2.31
CA ILE A 40 14.32 -30.23 -1.61
C ILE A 40 15.51 -30.29 -2.57
N GLY A 41 15.34 -31.01 -3.69
CA GLY A 41 16.44 -31.25 -4.63
C GLY A 41 16.79 -30.04 -5.48
N GLY A 42 15.79 -29.31 -5.95
CA GLY A 42 15.95 -28.13 -6.80
C GLY A 42 16.84 -27.06 -6.17
N PRO A 43 16.55 -26.58 -4.95
CA PRO A 43 17.42 -25.60 -4.27
C PRO A 43 18.86 -26.10 -4.09
N SER A 44 19.06 -27.37 -3.81
CA SER A 44 20.41 -27.96 -3.66
C SER A 44 21.20 -27.92 -4.97
N MET A 45 20.58 -28.31 -6.07
CA MET A 45 21.19 -28.28 -7.41
C MET A 45 21.48 -26.84 -7.86
N VAL A 46 20.52 -25.95 -7.69
CA VAL A 46 20.64 -24.53 -8.03
C VAL A 46 21.81 -23.88 -7.28
N ARG A 47 21.88 -24.08 -5.96
CA ARG A 47 22.95 -23.53 -5.12
C ARG A 47 24.33 -24.09 -5.46
N ALA A 48 24.41 -25.41 -5.78
CA ALA A 48 25.65 -26.06 -6.19
C ALA A 48 26.16 -25.49 -7.51
N ALA A 49 25.30 -25.38 -8.53
CA ALA A 49 25.65 -24.79 -9.82
C ALA A 49 26.01 -23.31 -9.70
N ALA A 50 25.25 -22.52 -8.96
CA ALA A 50 25.51 -21.10 -8.72
C ALA A 50 26.87 -20.87 -8.04
N LYS A 51 27.20 -21.67 -7.02
CA LYS A 51 28.52 -21.60 -6.35
C LYS A 51 29.65 -21.94 -7.33
N ASN A 52 29.42 -22.86 -8.27
CA ASN A 52 30.38 -23.27 -9.28
C ASN A 52 30.31 -22.46 -10.59
N HIS A 53 29.81 -21.23 -10.56
CA HIS A 53 29.69 -20.36 -11.73
C HIS A 53 30.98 -20.13 -12.55
N PRO A 54 32.18 -20.31 -12.01
CA PRO A 54 33.37 -20.27 -12.87
C PRO A 54 33.35 -21.30 -14.00
N SER A 55 32.68 -22.44 -13.78
CA SER A 55 32.65 -23.56 -14.74
C SER A 55 31.22 -23.89 -15.25
N VAL A 56 30.16 -23.53 -14.49
CA VAL A 56 28.76 -23.94 -14.77
C VAL A 56 27.85 -22.73 -14.91
N ALA A 57 27.01 -22.71 -15.92
CA ALA A 57 25.90 -21.77 -16.01
C ALA A 57 24.67 -22.34 -15.28
N ILE A 58 23.93 -21.48 -14.59
CA ILE A 58 22.67 -21.85 -13.93
C ILE A 58 21.53 -20.96 -14.43
N VAL A 59 20.48 -21.56 -14.94
CA VAL A 59 19.25 -20.91 -15.40
C VAL A 59 18.11 -21.37 -14.50
N THR A 60 17.43 -20.44 -13.85
CA THR A 60 16.41 -20.73 -12.83
C THR A 60 15.01 -20.23 -13.17
N SER A 61 14.85 -19.51 -14.28
CA SER A 61 13.56 -18.95 -14.69
C SER A 61 13.36 -19.05 -16.20
N PRO A 62 12.14 -19.32 -16.69
CA PRO A 62 11.79 -19.26 -18.10
C PRO A 62 12.13 -17.93 -18.78
N GLU A 63 12.10 -16.81 -18.03
CA GLU A 63 12.47 -15.49 -18.55
C GLU A 63 13.93 -15.41 -19.00
N GLN A 64 14.78 -16.35 -18.55
CA GLN A 64 16.19 -16.44 -18.95
C GLN A 64 16.41 -17.32 -20.19
N TYR A 65 15.37 -17.97 -20.74
CA TYR A 65 15.51 -18.94 -21.84
C TYR A 65 15.93 -18.29 -23.16
N ASP A 66 15.54 -17.06 -23.42
CA ASP A 66 15.98 -16.38 -24.65
C ASP A 66 17.47 -16.03 -24.57
N ALA A 67 17.97 -15.60 -23.42
CA ALA A 67 19.40 -15.41 -23.18
C ALA A 67 20.16 -16.74 -23.27
N LEU A 68 19.58 -17.86 -22.81
CA LEU A 68 20.15 -19.19 -22.97
C LEU A 68 20.25 -19.59 -24.44
N LYS A 69 19.19 -19.42 -25.23
CA LYS A 69 19.19 -19.72 -26.68
C LYS A 69 20.29 -18.93 -27.41
N GLN A 70 20.42 -17.64 -27.10
CA GLN A 70 21.46 -16.80 -27.66
C GLN A 70 22.85 -17.33 -27.27
N ALA A 71 23.10 -17.60 -25.99
CA ALA A 71 24.37 -18.14 -25.53
C ALA A 71 24.76 -19.44 -26.21
N LEU A 72 23.80 -20.34 -26.46
CA LEU A 72 24.06 -21.60 -27.20
C LEU A 72 24.56 -21.36 -28.62
N THR A 73 24.12 -20.30 -29.31
CA THR A 73 24.60 -19.95 -30.65
C THR A 73 25.95 -19.23 -30.65
N GLU A 74 26.30 -18.59 -29.50
CA GLU A 74 27.53 -17.83 -29.33
C GLU A 74 28.67 -18.62 -28.66
N GLY A 75 28.48 -19.92 -28.40
CA GLY A 75 29.49 -20.80 -27.80
C GLY A 75 29.44 -20.86 -26.28
N GLY A 76 28.35 -20.41 -25.67
CA GLY A 76 28.07 -20.48 -24.22
C GLY A 76 28.04 -19.12 -23.54
N PHE A 77 27.65 -19.12 -22.27
CA PHE A 77 27.68 -17.90 -21.45
C PHE A 77 29.10 -17.45 -21.13
N THR A 78 29.34 -16.16 -21.19
CA THR A 78 30.60 -15.56 -20.70
C THR A 78 30.71 -15.71 -19.20
N TYR A 79 31.90 -15.49 -18.64
CA TYR A 79 32.14 -15.53 -17.20
C TYR A 79 31.26 -14.52 -16.43
N ASP A 80 31.11 -13.29 -16.95
CA ASP A 80 30.28 -12.26 -16.31
C ASP A 80 28.79 -12.59 -16.37
N GLN A 81 28.32 -13.17 -17.46
CA GLN A 81 26.95 -13.68 -17.55
C GLN A 81 26.70 -14.81 -16.53
N ARG A 82 27.64 -15.76 -16.39
CA ARG A 82 27.52 -16.82 -15.37
C ARG A 82 27.51 -16.29 -13.95
N LYS A 83 28.29 -15.24 -13.64
CA LYS A 83 28.22 -14.54 -12.35
C LYS A 83 26.84 -13.91 -12.09
N ALA A 84 26.29 -13.25 -13.11
CA ALA A 84 24.97 -12.63 -13.01
C ALA A 84 23.85 -13.69 -12.79
N LEU A 85 23.91 -14.79 -13.55
CA LEU A 85 22.99 -15.92 -13.38
C LEU A 85 23.12 -16.56 -11.99
N ALA A 86 24.33 -16.72 -11.49
CA ALA A 86 24.58 -17.25 -10.12
C ALA A 86 23.99 -16.34 -9.03
N ALA A 87 24.16 -15.03 -9.17
CA ALA A 87 23.53 -14.07 -8.25
C ALA A 87 21.99 -14.16 -8.29
N ALA A 88 21.41 -14.23 -9.48
CA ALA A 88 19.97 -14.40 -9.66
C ALA A 88 19.48 -15.74 -9.05
N ALA A 89 20.23 -16.81 -9.20
CA ALA A 89 19.93 -18.11 -8.64
C ALA A 89 19.90 -18.10 -7.09
N PHE A 90 20.82 -17.37 -6.44
CA PHE A 90 20.79 -17.21 -4.99
C PHE A 90 19.63 -16.33 -4.54
N VAL A 91 19.26 -15.29 -5.28
CA VAL A 91 18.03 -14.52 -5.01
C VAL A 91 16.80 -15.41 -5.11
N HIS A 92 16.74 -16.27 -6.13
CA HIS A 92 15.62 -17.20 -6.35
C HIS A 92 15.46 -18.18 -5.18
N THR A 93 16.54 -18.86 -4.76
CA THR A 93 16.49 -19.80 -3.62
C THR A 93 16.23 -19.09 -2.30
N ALA A 94 16.81 -17.92 -2.06
CA ALA A 94 16.53 -17.14 -0.85
C ALA A 94 15.06 -16.71 -0.75
N SER A 95 14.48 -16.24 -1.87
CA SER A 95 13.05 -15.87 -1.91
C SER A 95 12.14 -17.06 -1.67
N TYR A 96 12.51 -18.21 -2.21
CA TYR A 96 11.81 -19.47 -2.01
C TYR A 96 11.83 -19.87 -0.54
N ASP A 97 13.01 -19.90 0.09
CA ASP A 97 13.16 -20.28 1.50
C ASP A 97 12.43 -19.32 2.44
N VAL A 98 12.43 -18.01 2.15
CA VAL A 98 11.68 -17.01 2.93
C VAL A 98 10.18 -17.29 2.83
N ALA A 99 9.65 -17.63 1.65
CA ALA A 99 8.24 -17.96 1.48
C ALA A 99 7.86 -19.22 2.27
N VAL A 100 8.65 -20.30 2.17
CA VAL A 100 8.44 -21.54 2.90
C VAL A 100 8.51 -21.30 4.42
N ALA A 101 9.55 -20.62 4.91
CA ALA A 101 9.74 -20.35 6.33
C ALA A 101 8.60 -19.51 6.91
N SER A 102 8.14 -18.49 6.17
CA SER A 102 7.02 -17.63 6.59
C SER A 102 5.71 -18.43 6.67
N TRP A 103 5.43 -19.28 5.69
CA TRP A 103 4.24 -20.11 5.68
C TRP A 103 4.27 -21.15 6.79
N MET A 104 5.38 -21.88 6.96
CA MET A 104 5.51 -22.88 8.04
C MET A 104 5.37 -22.25 9.42
N GLY A 105 5.97 -21.06 9.63
CA GLY A 105 5.88 -20.35 10.90
C GLY A 105 4.47 -19.83 11.23
N SER A 106 3.66 -19.54 10.23
CA SER A 106 2.30 -19.04 10.42
C SER A 106 1.21 -20.11 10.40
N VAL A 107 1.43 -21.21 9.68
CA VAL A 107 0.40 -22.25 9.46
C VAL A 107 0.66 -23.53 10.27
N LEU A 108 1.92 -23.99 10.33
CA LEU A 108 2.25 -25.28 10.93
C LEU A 108 2.69 -25.19 12.39
N THR A 109 3.11 -24.01 12.85
CA THR A 109 3.64 -23.85 14.21
C THR A 109 2.89 -22.75 14.96
N ALA A 110 2.86 -22.87 16.28
CA ALA A 110 2.32 -21.81 17.15
C ALA A 110 3.38 -20.74 17.46
N SER A 111 4.16 -20.33 16.46
CA SER A 111 5.33 -19.44 16.65
C SER A 111 4.94 -18.05 17.19
N SER A 112 3.66 -17.66 17.10
CA SER A 112 3.15 -16.42 17.68
C SER A 112 2.85 -16.50 19.19
N GLU A 113 2.83 -17.70 19.77
CA GLU A 113 2.46 -17.93 21.17
C GLU A 113 1.15 -17.21 21.59
N GLY A 114 0.19 -17.12 20.67
CA GLY A 114 -1.09 -16.45 20.87
C GLY A 114 -1.07 -14.93 20.74
N THR A 115 0.09 -14.33 20.48
CA THR A 115 0.20 -12.84 20.31
C THR A 115 -0.21 -12.37 18.92
N GLY A 116 -0.30 -13.27 17.92
CA GLY A 116 -0.52 -12.93 16.51
C GLY A 116 0.75 -12.47 15.78
N PHE A 117 1.90 -12.39 16.46
CA PHE A 117 3.19 -12.00 15.88
C PHE A 117 4.16 -13.18 15.94
N PRO A 118 4.65 -13.69 14.77
CA PRO A 118 5.52 -14.87 14.74
C PRO A 118 6.90 -14.57 15.34
N GLY A 119 7.57 -15.59 15.85
CA GLY A 119 8.92 -15.48 16.42
C GLY A 119 10.00 -15.12 15.40
N TRP A 120 9.70 -15.25 14.10
CA TRP A 120 10.57 -14.85 12.99
C TRP A 120 9.75 -14.31 11.83
N ILE A 121 10.25 -13.28 11.18
CA ILE A 121 9.67 -12.73 9.95
C ILE A 121 10.75 -12.59 8.88
N GLY A 122 10.38 -12.81 7.64
CA GLY A 122 11.21 -12.54 6.46
C GLY A 122 10.38 -11.89 5.37
N GLY A 123 11.01 -11.03 4.60
CA GLY A 123 10.40 -10.39 3.45
C GLY A 123 11.40 -10.24 2.32
N THR A 124 10.94 -10.45 1.10
CA THR A 124 11.74 -10.22 -0.11
C THR A 124 11.12 -9.11 -0.94
N TYR A 125 11.98 -8.32 -1.56
CA TYR A 125 11.57 -7.16 -2.34
C TYR A 125 12.37 -7.10 -3.62
N SER A 126 11.68 -6.90 -4.74
CA SER A 126 12.29 -6.70 -6.06
C SER A 126 12.16 -5.25 -6.47
N LYS A 127 13.27 -4.63 -6.87
CA LYS A 127 13.28 -3.25 -7.35
C LYS A 127 12.45 -3.13 -8.63
N LEU A 128 11.46 -2.23 -8.63
CA LEU A 128 10.68 -1.88 -9.80
C LEU A 128 11.37 -0.76 -10.59
N ASN A 129 11.63 0.34 -9.93
CA ASN A 129 12.26 1.50 -10.57
C ASN A 129 13.00 2.38 -9.57
N VAL A 130 13.93 3.17 -10.07
CA VAL A 130 14.58 4.25 -9.34
C VAL A 130 13.66 5.48 -9.43
N LEU A 131 13.42 6.14 -8.31
CA LEU A 131 12.65 7.37 -8.24
C LEU A 131 13.56 8.57 -8.45
N ARG A 132 13.00 9.67 -8.88
CA ARG A 132 13.75 10.90 -9.17
C ARG A 132 14.53 11.40 -7.94
N TYR A 133 13.92 11.34 -6.75
CA TYR A 133 14.51 11.67 -5.45
C TYR A 133 13.61 11.10 -4.34
N GLY A 134 14.10 11.13 -3.08
CA GLY A 134 13.35 10.71 -1.90
C GLY A 134 12.39 11.77 -1.38
N GLU A 135 12.20 11.80 -0.06
CA GLU A 135 11.40 12.83 0.59
C GLU A 135 11.96 14.24 0.30
N ASN A 136 13.29 14.36 0.29
CA ASN A 136 14.00 15.58 -0.07
C ASN A 136 14.80 15.40 -1.36
N SER A 137 15.03 16.49 -2.07
CA SER A 137 15.61 16.49 -3.43
C SER A 137 17.04 15.94 -3.54
N HIS A 138 17.79 15.89 -2.44
CA HIS A 138 19.15 15.36 -2.40
C HIS A 138 19.22 13.86 -2.10
N GLN A 139 18.10 13.24 -1.70
CA GLN A 139 18.03 11.81 -1.35
C GLN A 139 17.79 10.96 -2.60
N GLN A 140 18.53 9.88 -2.75
CA GLN A 140 18.21 8.85 -3.73
C GLN A 140 17.10 7.97 -3.21
N ALA A 141 16.22 7.49 -4.10
CA ALA A 141 15.11 6.64 -3.75
C ALA A 141 14.80 5.62 -4.84
N ALA A 142 14.16 4.53 -4.46
CA ALA A 142 13.69 3.51 -5.38
C ALA A 142 12.40 2.88 -4.85
N LEU A 143 11.56 2.40 -5.75
CA LEU A 143 10.37 1.63 -5.45
C LEU A 143 10.69 0.14 -5.58
N TYR A 144 10.23 -0.62 -4.60
CA TYR A 144 10.31 -2.07 -4.58
C TYR A 144 8.91 -2.68 -4.43
N LYS A 145 8.63 -3.78 -5.11
CA LYS A 145 7.46 -4.62 -4.87
C LYS A 145 7.80 -5.77 -3.92
N LYS A 146 6.83 -6.20 -3.13
CA LYS A 146 6.95 -7.43 -2.33
C LYS A 146 7.15 -8.64 -3.24
N GLY A 147 7.98 -9.58 -2.83
CA GLY A 147 8.22 -10.81 -3.59
C GLY A 147 7.04 -11.78 -3.60
N PHE A 148 6.17 -11.70 -2.59
CA PHE A 148 4.91 -12.44 -2.49
C PHE A 148 3.88 -11.60 -1.72
N GLY A 149 2.60 -11.95 -1.91
CA GLY A 149 1.46 -11.22 -1.36
C GLY A 149 0.62 -10.55 -2.45
N PRO A 150 -0.48 -9.88 -2.07
CA PRO A 150 -1.37 -9.24 -3.03
C PRO A 150 -0.69 -8.06 -3.72
N GLU A 151 -1.11 -7.81 -4.95
CA GLU A 151 -0.78 -6.58 -5.66
C GLU A 151 -1.41 -5.36 -4.98
N GLY A 152 -0.85 -4.18 -5.23
CA GLY A 152 -1.31 -2.95 -4.61
C GLY A 152 -0.71 -1.71 -5.26
N LEU A 153 -0.59 -0.62 -4.51
CA LEU A 153 -0.12 0.66 -5.03
C LEU A 153 1.24 0.58 -5.73
N ALA A 154 2.16 -0.26 -5.25
CA ALA A 154 3.47 -0.41 -5.87
C ALA A 154 3.41 -0.96 -7.31
N THR A 155 2.37 -1.71 -7.64
CA THR A 155 2.13 -2.32 -8.96
C THR A 155 0.92 -1.70 -9.68
N ALA A 156 0.43 -0.55 -9.22
CA ALA A 156 -0.68 0.16 -9.86
C ALA A 156 -0.36 0.51 -11.32
N GLU A 157 -1.35 0.35 -12.18
CA GLU A 157 -1.22 0.74 -13.59
C GLU A 157 -1.27 2.26 -13.73
N GLN A 158 -0.24 2.86 -14.30
CA GLN A 158 -0.21 4.29 -14.58
C GLN A 158 -0.74 4.57 -15.98
N LEU A 159 -1.93 5.17 -16.06
CA LEU A 159 -2.64 5.48 -17.31
C LEU A 159 -2.26 6.83 -17.93
N GLY A 160 -1.51 7.66 -17.20
CA GLY A 160 -1.09 8.97 -17.70
C GLY A 160 -0.24 9.75 -16.72
N GLY A 161 0.30 10.88 -17.19
CA GLY A 161 1.06 11.82 -16.40
C GLY A 161 2.56 11.53 -16.32
N LYS A 162 3.22 12.26 -15.41
CA LYS A 162 4.65 12.11 -15.13
C LYS A 162 4.90 10.90 -14.21
N GLU A 163 6.17 10.50 -14.10
CA GLU A 163 6.61 9.50 -13.12
C GLU A 163 6.21 9.89 -11.70
N MET A 164 5.89 8.89 -10.89
CA MET A 164 5.61 9.06 -9.46
C MET A 164 6.89 9.41 -8.71
N SER A 165 6.80 10.34 -7.76
CA SER A 165 7.86 10.62 -6.79
C SER A 165 7.64 9.82 -5.50
N TYR A 166 8.65 9.81 -4.62
CA TYR A 166 8.55 9.23 -3.29
C TYR A 166 7.34 9.79 -2.52
N ASN A 167 7.22 11.12 -2.46
CA ASN A 167 6.10 11.78 -1.77
C ASN A 167 4.74 11.48 -2.42
N ASN A 168 4.69 11.33 -3.76
CA ASN A 168 3.46 10.91 -4.41
C ASN A 168 3.00 9.53 -3.94
N TYR A 169 3.91 8.56 -3.79
CA TYR A 169 3.55 7.24 -3.25
C TYR A 169 3.06 7.31 -1.81
N VAL A 170 3.72 8.07 -0.94
CA VAL A 170 3.35 8.23 0.47
C VAL A 170 1.95 8.87 0.61
N ASP A 171 1.72 9.97 -0.12
CA ASP A 171 0.43 10.68 -0.09
C ASP A 171 -0.68 9.82 -0.73
N THR A 172 -0.37 9.09 -1.81
CA THR A 172 -1.33 8.21 -2.49
C THR A 172 -1.74 7.02 -1.61
N ASP A 173 -0.81 6.40 -0.87
CA ASP A 173 -1.14 5.34 0.08
C ASP A 173 -2.08 5.85 1.17
N SER A 174 -1.80 7.03 1.73
CA SER A 174 -2.65 7.68 2.73
C SER A 174 -4.03 8.02 2.17
N ALA A 175 -4.11 8.58 0.96
CA ALA A 175 -5.38 8.91 0.32
C ALA A 175 -6.23 7.66 0.05
N ARG A 176 -5.59 6.61 -0.44
CA ARG A 176 -6.24 5.34 -0.74
C ARG A 176 -6.78 4.68 0.52
N ARG A 177 -6.00 4.64 1.62
CA ARG A 177 -6.47 4.12 2.91
C ARG A 177 -7.71 4.89 3.38
N ALA A 178 -7.67 6.21 3.36
CA ALA A 178 -8.78 7.06 3.81
C ALA A 178 -10.05 6.88 2.96
N ALA A 179 -9.95 6.79 1.63
CA ALA A 179 -11.11 6.59 0.77
C ALA A 179 -11.77 5.22 0.94
N TYR A 180 -10.96 4.19 1.21
CA TYR A 180 -11.46 2.82 1.38
C TYR A 180 -11.88 2.49 2.83
N ASP A 181 -11.87 3.45 3.75
CA ASP A 181 -12.50 3.29 5.07
C ASP A 181 -14.02 3.27 5.00
N PHE A 182 -14.58 3.66 3.85
CA PHE A 182 -16.01 3.75 3.60
C PHE A 182 -16.48 2.73 2.58
N ASP A 183 -17.65 2.14 2.83
CA ASP A 183 -18.30 1.20 1.91
C ASP A 183 -19.19 1.90 0.88
N THR A 184 -19.60 3.15 1.14
CA THR A 184 -20.30 4.03 0.19
C THR A 184 -19.32 4.74 -0.75
N PRO A 185 -19.77 5.38 -1.84
CA PRO A 185 -18.89 6.18 -2.68
C PRO A 185 -18.19 7.25 -1.87
N ALA A 186 -16.85 7.23 -1.86
CA ALA A 186 -16.02 8.09 -1.04
C ALA A 186 -14.81 8.64 -1.80
N VAL A 187 -14.45 9.87 -1.50
CA VAL A 187 -13.26 10.54 -2.00
C VAL A 187 -12.46 11.11 -0.84
N ALA A 188 -11.15 10.89 -0.87
CA ALA A 188 -10.20 11.51 0.03
C ALA A 188 -9.21 12.36 -0.78
N ILE A 189 -8.98 13.59 -0.37
CA ILE A 189 -7.98 14.51 -0.91
C ILE A 189 -6.92 14.70 0.16
N ILE A 190 -5.72 14.21 -0.10
CA ILE A 190 -4.61 14.16 0.86
C ILE A 190 -3.46 15.04 0.36
N LYS A 191 -2.80 15.69 1.27
CA LYS A 191 -1.55 16.41 1.04
C LYS A 191 -0.68 16.33 2.29
N HIS A 192 0.61 15.96 2.10
CA HIS A 192 1.54 15.75 3.23
C HIS A 192 0.98 14.82 4.31
N PRO A 193 0.64 13.57 3.94
CA PRO A 193 -0.23 12.55 4.51
C PRO A 193 -1.27 13.03 5.55
N ASN A 194 -1.98 14.12 5.22
CA ASN A 194 -3.11 14.61 6.00
C ASN A 194 -4.28 14.98 5.07
N PRO A 195 -5.53 14.82 5.50
CA PRO A 195 -6.68 15.20 4.70
C PRO A 195 -6.79 16.71 4.51
N CYS A 196 -6.91 17.14 3.24
CA CYS A 196 -7.53 18.42 2.89
C CYS A 196 -9.04 18.31 2.98
N GLY A 197 -9.58 17.14 2.69
CA GLY A 197 -10.98 16.80 2.87
C GLY A 197 -11.26 15.35 2.51
N ILE A 198 -12.26 14.79 3.18
CA ILE A 198 -12.83 13.47 2.95
C ILE A 198 -14.34 13.63 2.88
N ALA A 199 -14.99 12.95 1.96
CA ALA A 199 -16.45 12.93 1.91
C ALA A 199 -16.99 11.62 1.32
N THR A 200 -18.19 11.29 1.73
CA THR A 200 -19.05 10.28 1.15
C THR A 200 -20.29 10.95 0.52
N ALA A 201 -20.86 10.37 -0.52
CA ALA A 201 -22.09 10.85 -1.13
C ALA A 201 -22.76 9.71 -1.91
N ASP A 202 -23.91 10.00 -2.54
CA ASP A 202 -24.64 9.05 -3.38
C ASP A 202 -23.84 8.64 -4.62
N ASP A 203 -23.00 9.55 -5.12
CA ASP A 203 -22.10 9.28 -6.26
C ASP A 203 -20.70 9.88 -6.03
N ILE A 204 -19.76 9.43 -6.87
CA ILE A 204 -18.34 9.77 -6.70
C ILE A 204 -18.03 11.23 -7.06
N ALA A 205 -18.81 11.86 -7.93
CA ALA A 205 -18.62 13.27 -8.29
C ALA A 205 -19.12 14.20 -7.17
N ALA A 206 -20.23 13.85 -6.52
CA ALA A 206 -20.74 14.55 -5.35
C ALA A 206 -19.76 14.41 -4.18
N ALA A 207 -19.24 13.20 -3.93
CA ALA A 207 -18.21 12.96 -2.91
C ALA A 207 -16.93 13.78 -3.17
N HIS A 208 -16.44 13.86 -4.42
CA HIS A 208 -15.31 14.68 -4.78
C HIS A 208 -15.55 16.18 -4.50
N LYS A 209 -16.70 16.68 -4.90
CA LYS A 209 -17.07 18.08 -4.67
C LYS A 209 -17.05 18.43 -3.19
N ALA A 210 -17.72 17.62 -2.36
CA ALA A 210 -17.79 17.83 -0.91
C ALA A 210 -16.42 17.73 -0.24
N ALA A 211 -15.60 16.74 -0.61
CA ALA A 211 -14.24 16.62 -0.11
C ALA A 211 -13.36 17.83 -0.47
N HIS A 212 -13.48 18.34 -1.70
CA HIS A 212 -12.73 19.53 -2.15
C HIS A 212 -13.16 20.81 -1.44
N GLU A 213 -14.43 20.96 -1.14
CA GLU A 213 -15.00 22.12 -0.45
C GLU A 213 -14.54 22.22 1.02
N CYS A 214 -14.04 21.16 1.63
CA CYS A 214 -13.52 21.19 3.00
C CYS A 214 -12.37 22.21 3.14
N ASP A 215 -11.34 22.09 2.29
CA ASP A 215 -10.21 23.03 2.22
C ASP A 215 -9.67 23.08 0.78
N SER A 216 -10.35 23.85 -0.07
CA SER A 216 -9.98 23.99 -1.49
C SER A 216 -8.61 24.65 -1.71
N LEU A 217 -8.15 25.44 -0.75
CA LEU A 217 -6.83 26.08 -0.81
C LEU A 217 -5.73 25.03 -0.63
N SER A 218 -5.85 24.16 0.37
CA SER A 218 -4.87 23.09 0.62
C SER A 218 -4.98 21.96 -0.40
N ALA A 219 -6.16 21.69 -0.96
CA ALA A 219 -6.39 20.67 -1.99
C ALA A 219 -5.61 20.94 -3.30
N PHE A 220 -5.23 22.19 -3.55
CA PHE A 220 -4.35 22.54 -4.68
C PHE A 220 -3.00 21.85 -4.57
N GLY A 221 -2.68 20.99 -5.55
CA GLY A 221 -1.48 20.14 -5.55
C GLY A 221 -1.59 18.91 -4.66
N GLY A 222 -2.79 18.53 -4.24
CA GLY A 222 -3.04 17.32 -3.47
C GLY A 222 -3.15 16.05 -4.33
N VAL A 223 -3.35 14.95 -3.65
CA VAL A 223 -3.59 13.60 -4.19
C VAL A 223 -5.04 13.22 -3.93
N ILE A 224 -5.74 12.77 -4.96
CA ILE A 224 -7.13 12.33 -4.90
C ILE A 224 -7.21 10.81 -4.96
N ALA A 225 -7.88 10.19 -4.02
CA ALA A 225 -8.28 8.79 -4.09
C ALA A 225 -9.80 8.66 -4.10
N ALA A 226 -10.33 7.88 -5.05
CA ALA A 226 -11.72 7.50 -5.14
C ALA A 226 -11.87 5.99 -4.94
N ASN A 227 -12.87 5.54 -4.16
CA ASN A 227 -13.12 4.12 -3.94
C ASN A 227 -14.10 3.49 -4.95
N ARG A 228 -14.48 4.24 -5.98
CA ARG A 228 -15.32 3.81 -7.11
C ARG A 228 -14.71 4.31 -8.41
N THR A 229 -15.24 3.80 -9.53
CA THR A 229 -14.88 4.27 -10.87
C THR A 229 -15.06 5.78 -10.97
N VAL A 230 -14.03 6.46 -11.45
CA VAL A 230 -14.08 7.91 -11.71
C VAL A 230 -14.96 8.16 -12.93
N THR A 231 -16.04 8.91 -12.72
CA THR A 231 -16.98 9.29 -13.78
C THR A 231 -16.53 10.53 -14.54
N LYS A 232 -17.12 10.73 -15.74
CA LYS A 232 -16.94 11.96 -16.52
C LYS A 232 -17.20 13.21 -15.68
N ALA A 233 -18.30 13.21 -14.92
CA ALA A 233 -18.69 14.35 -14.07
C ALA A 233 -17.59 14.70 -13.03
N MET A 234 -17.01 13.68 -12.37
CA MET A 234 -15.90 13.91 -11.45
C MET A 234 -14.66 14.41 -12.19
N ALA A 235 -14.33 13.84 -13.33
CA ALA A 235 -13.17 14.25 -14.12
C ALA A 235 -13.26 15.73 -14.57
N GLU A 236 -14.44 16.21 -14.94
CA GLU A 236 -14.69 17.62 -15.27
C GLU A 236 -14.43 18.55 -14.06
N GLN A 237 -14.76 18.12 -12.86
CA GLN A 237 -14.44 18.87 -11.62
C GLN A 237 -12.93 18.89 -11.32
N VAL A 238 -12.21 17.78 -11.54
CA VAL A 238 -10.75 17.67 -11.31
C VAL A 238 -9.94 18.44 -12.35
N LYS A 239 -10.46 18.55 -13.59
CA LYS A 239 -9.74 19.17 -14.71
C LYS A 239 -9.20 20.58 -14.43
N PRO A 240 -9.95 21.54 -13.84
CA PRO A 240 -9.48 22.90 -13.58
C PRO A 240 -8.51 22.98 -12.39
N ILE A 241 -8.46 21.98 -11.51
CA ILE A 241 -7.70 22.00 -10.27
C ILE A 241 -6.31 21.40 -10.51
N PHE A 242 -5.25 22.06 -10.04
CA PHE A 242 -3.94 21.42 -10.03
C PHE A 242 -3.93 20.26 -9.04
N THR A 243 -3.74 19.05 -9.56
CA THR A 243 -3.74 17.78 -8.83
C THR A 243 -2.48 17.01 -9.21
N GLU A 244 -1.77 16.48 -8.23
CA GLU A 244 -0.55 15.70 -8.46
C GLU A 244 -0.85 14.26 -8.91
N VAL A 245 -1.78 13.60 -8.23
CA VAL A 245 -2.16 12.21 -8.49
C VAL A 245 -3.66 12.04 -8.33
N ILE A 246 -4.27 11.22 -9.17
CA ILE A 246 -5.60 10.64 -8.96
C ILE A 246 -5.50 9.12 -9.05
N ILE A 247 -6.06 8.42 -8.05
CA ILE A 247 -6.10 6.96 -8.00
C ILE A 247 -7.52 6.45 -7.79
N ALA A 248 -7.90 5.44 -8.54
CA ALA A 248 -9.21 4.81 -8.45
C ALA A 248 -9.15 3.34 -8.90
N PRO A 249 -10.18 2.53 -8.61
CA PRO A 249 -10.26 1.16 -9.13
C PRO A 249 -10.45 1.11 -10.64
N ASP A 250 -11.10 2.13 -11.22
CA ASP A 250 -11.27 2.27 -12.66
C ASP A 250 -11.64 3.71 -13.06
N PHE A 251 -11.69 3.97 -14.37
CA PHE A 251 -12.04 5.25 -14.95
C PHE A 251 -12.99 5.02 -16.13
N GLU A 252 -14.08 5.79 -16.23
CA GLU A 252 -14.87 5.83 -17.46
C GLU A 252 -14.00 6.32 -18.63
N PRO A 253 -14.19 5.82 -19.86
CA PRO A 253 -13.39 6.24 -21.02
C PRO A 253 -13.34 7.75 -21.21
N GLU A 254 -14.47 8.43 -21.10
CA GLU A 254 -14.57 9.89 -21.23
C GLU A 254 -13.88 10.62 -20.06
N ALA A 255 -13.91 10.05 -18.85
CA ALA A 255 -13.20 10.58 -17.70
C ALA A 255 -11.69 10.52 -17.93
N LEU A 256 -11.20 9.38 -18.43
CA LEU A 256 -9.80 9.18 -18.72
C LEU A 256 -9.30 10.15 -19.80
N GLU A 257 -10.05 10.32 -20.88
CA GLU A 257 -9.74 11.29 -21.94
C GLU A 257 -9.62 12.72 -21.39
N ILE A 258 -10.54 13.14 -20.51
CA ILE A 258 -10.52 14.46 -19.87
C ILE A 258 -9.27 14.62 -19.01
N LEU A 259 -8.97 13.64 -18.15
CA LEU A 259 -7.83 13.69 -17.21
C LEU A 259 -6.50 13.64 -17.94
N GLN A 260 -6.37 12.89 -19.02
CA GLN A 260 -5.14 12.78 -19.82
C GLN A 260 -4.79 14.09 -20.55
N THR A 261 -5.71 15.04 -20.69
CA THR A 261 -5.38 16.39 -21.16
C THR A 261 -4.39 17.11 -20.22
N LYS A 262 -4.29 16.68 -18.96
CA LYS A 262 -3.41 17.22 -17.94
C LYS A 262 -2.09 16.45 -17.94
N LYS A 263 -1.13 16.85 -18.77
CA LYS A 263 0.16 16.16 -19.00
C LYS A 263 0.97 15.81 -17.73
N ASN A 264 0.72 16.50 -16.63
CA ASN A 264 1.48 16.30 -15.38
C ASN A 264 0.71 15.47 -14.34
N LEU A 265 -0.61 15.28 -14.50
CA LEU A 265 -1.45 14.53 -13.57
C LEU A 265 -1.15 13.03 -13.70
N ARG A 266 -0.71 12.41 -12.61
CA ARG A 266 -0.52 10.96 -12.56
C ARG A 266 -1.88 10.32 -12.35
N ILE A 267 -2.26 9.46 -13.27
CA ILE A 267 -3.55 8.75 -13.26
C ILE A 267 -3.24 7.29 -12.98
N LEU A 268 -3.66 6.78 -11.84
CA LEU A 268 -3.37 5.42 -11.38
C LEU A 268 -4.65 4.59 -11.29
N LYS A 269 -4.63 3.43 -11.95
CA LYS A 269 -5.65 2.39 -11.80
C LYS A 269 -5.12 1.32 -10.85
N CYS A 270 -5.86 1.06 -9.77
CA CYS A 270 -5.47 0.11 -8.76
C CYS A 270 -6.70 -0.48 -8.08
N ALA A 271 -6.83 -1.80 -8.06
CA ALA A 271 -7.92 -2.50 -7.36
C ALA A 271 -8.00 -2.10 -5.88
N ALA A 272 -9.14 -2.36 -5.24
CA ALA A 272 -9.34 -2.08 -3.82
C ALA A 272 -8.22 -2.70 -2.96
N PRO A 273 -7.77 -2.04 -1.89
CA PRO A 273 -6.78 -2.61 -0.99
C PRO A 273 -7.35 -3.83 -0.25
N VAL A 274 -6.50 -4.81 0.00
CA VAL A 274 -6.82 -5.87 0.96
C VAL A 274 -6.80 -5.24 2.35
N ARG A 275 -7.93 -5.31 3.06
CA ARG A 275 -8.07 -4.78 4.41
C ARG A 275 -7.49 -5.76 5.43
N GLY A 276 -6.91 -5.24 6.50
CA GLY A 276 -6.35 -6.04 7.59
C GLY A 276 -4.91 -6.48 7.34
N GLY A 277 -4.45 -7.45 8.14
CA GLY A 277 -3.06 -7.91 8.13
C GLY A 277 -2.17 -7.13 9.10
N VAL A 278 -0.90 -7.03 8.77
CA VAL A 278 0.09 -6.33 9.59
C VAL A 278 0.84 -5.28 8.78
N GLU A 279 1.18 -4.21 9.44
CA GLU A 279 2.05 -3.17 8.91
C GLU A 279 3.33 -3.06 9.73
N THR A 280 4.39 -2.61 9.09
CA THR A 280 5.72 -2.53 9.67
C THR A 280 6.27 -1.11 9.57
N ARG A 281 7.05 -0.73 10.58
CA ARG A 281 7.79 0.52 10.60
C ARG A 281 9.23 0.27 11.04
N GLU A 282 10.16 0.63 10.19
CA GLU A 282 11.57 0.59 10.54
C GLU A 282 11.89 1.63 11.62
N ILE A 283 12.70 1.20 12.59
CA ILE A 283 13.31 2.05 13.61
C ILE A 283 14.79 1.74 13.66
N ASP A 284 15.58 2.58 14.33
CA ASP A 284 17.02 2.31 14.51
C ASP A 284 17.25 0.95 15.19
N GLY A 285 17.96 0.08 14.50
CA GLY A 285 18.28 -1.27 14.97
C GLY A 285 17.14 -2.29 14.98
N GLY A 286 15.95 -1.96 14.43
CA GLY A 286 14.82 -2.89 14.50
C GLY A 286 13.63 -2.52 13.66
N LEU A 287 12.56 -3.30 13.87
CA LEU A 287 11.28 -3.18 13.18
C LEU A 287 10.14 -3.22 14.19
N LEU A 288 9.27 -2.23 14.14
CA LEU A 288 7.97 -2.29 14.80
C LEU A 288 6.97 -2.97 13.86
N MET A 289 6.12 -3.82 14.42
CA MET A 289 5.05 -4.48 13.71
C MET A 289 3.76 -4.33 14.51
N GLN A 290 2.67 -4.00 13.83
CA GLN A 290 1.35 -3.91 14.42
C GLN A 290 0.30 -4.45 13.46
N GLN A 291 -0.87 -4.79 13.97
CA GLN A 291 -2.03 -5.03 13.12
C GLN A 291 -2.39 -3.74 12.39
N THR A 292 -2.74 -3.88 11.11
CA THR A 292 -3.26 -2.74 10.35
C THR A 292 -4.51 -2.23 11.02
N ASP A 293 -4.58 -0.93 11.25
CA ASP A 293 -5.77 -0.27 11.79
C ASP A 293 -6.90 -0.35 10.75
N VAL A 294 -7.88 -1.17 11.06
CA VAL A 294 -9.18 -1.28 10.36
C VAL A 294 -10.26 -1.20 11.44
N PHE A 295 -11.48 -0.79 11.10
CA PHE A 295 -12.56 -0.65 12.10
C PHE A 295 -12.98 -2.03 12.65
N GLN A 296 -12.21 -2.55 13.61
CA GLN A 296 -12.36 -3.88 14.22
C GLN A 296 -12.60 -3.81 15.74
N SER A 297 -12.48 -2.64 16.33
CA SER A 297 -12.76 -2.45 17.75
C SER A 297 -14.27 -2.41 17.99
N THR A 298 -14.72 -2.98 19.10
CA THR A 298 -16.14 -2.91 19.50
C THR A 298 -16.65 -1.46 19.58
N GLY A 299 -15.79 -0.52 19.97
CA GLY A 299 -16.11 0.92 20.04
C GLY A 299 -16.20 1.62 18.68
N ASP A 300 -15.82 0.98 17.58
CA ASP A 300 -15.94 1.57 16.24
C ASP A 300 -17.38 1.54 15.70
N ALA A 301 -18.22 0.66 16.23
CA ALA A 301 -19.60 0.53 15.81
C ALA A 301 -20.53 1.45 16.63
N VAL A 302 -21.32 2.28 15.95
CA VAL A 302 -22.20 3.29 16.56
C VAL A 302 -23.17 2.70 17.58
N GLU A 303 -23.68 1.48 17.35
CA GLU A 303 -24.57 0.76 18.26
C GLU A 303 -23.94 0.44 19.61
N ASN A 304 -22.64 0.50 19.73
CA ASN A 304 -21.90 0.29 20.98
C ASN A 304 -21.53 1.59 21.70
N TRP A 305 -21.89 2.75 21.13
CA TRP A 305 -21.57 4.01 21.74
C TRP A 305 -22.49 4.32 22.93
N THR A 306 -21.92 4.97 23.92
CA THR A 306 -22.66 5.39 25.12
C THR A 306 -22.70 6.91 25.21
N LEU A 307 -23.92 7.47 25.36
CA LEU A 307 -24.08 8.89 25.62
C LEU A 307 -23.47 9.25 26.98
N ALA A 308 -22.39 10.02 26.96
CA ALA A 308 -21.68 10.42 28.16
C ALA A 308 -22.25 11.72 28.77
N ALA A 309 -22.76 12.62 27.96
CA ALA A 309 -23.33 13.90 28.38
C ALA A 309 -24.19 14.51 27.26
N GLY A 310 -25.10 15.43 27.62
CA GLY A 310 -25.97 16.13 26.69
C GLY A 310 -27.23 15.36 26.34
N GLU A 311 -27.91 15.78 25.29
CA GLU A 311 -29.11 15.12 24.77
C GLU A 311 -28.74 14.06 23.72
N PRO A 312 -29.54 13.01 23.53
CA PRO A 312 -29.33 12.02 22.47
C PRO A 312 -29.30 12.68 21.07
N ALA A 313 -28.34 12.29 20.26
CA ALA A 313 -28.26 12.70 18.88
C ALA A 313 -29.37 12.06 18.03
N ASP A 314 -29.92 12.78 17.08
CA ASP A 314 -30.82 12.22 16.08
C ASP A 314 -30.06 11.35 15.07
N GLU A 315 -30.80 10.66 14.20
CA GLU A 315 -30.22 9.73 13.20
C GLU A 315 -29.23 10.42 12.27
N LYS A 316 -29.53 11.66 11.86
CA LYS A 316 -28.63 12.43 10.97
C LYS A 316 -27.33 12.77 11.68
N THR A 317 -27.43 13.27 12.91
CA THR A 317 -26.26 13.62 13.73
C THR A 317 -25.41 12.37 14.03
N LEU A 318 -26.05 11.21 14.31
CA LEU A 318 -25.33 9.95 14.48
C LEU A 318 -24.61 9.50 13.21
N ALA A 319 -25.21 9.66 12.03
CA ALA A 319 -24.55 9.35 10.77
C ALA A 319 -23.33 10.26 10.52
N ASP A 320 -23.44 11.55 10.83
CA ASP A 320 -22.31 12.48 10.72
C ASP A 320 -21.21 12.17 11.74
N LEU A 321 -21.56 11.71 12.94
CA LEU A 321 -20.61 11.27 13.97
C LEU A 321 -19.88 9.98 13.53
N ASP A 322 -20.56 8.99 12.95
CA ASP A 322 -19.96 7.77 12.39
C ASP A 322 -18.97 8.13 11.26
N PHE A 323 -19.41 9.01 10.35
CA PHE A 323 -18.52 9.53 9.31
C PHE A 323 -17.28 10.21 9.90
N ALA A 324 -17.48 11.13 10.88
CA ALA A 324 -16.39 11.87 11.51
C ALA A 324 -15.41 10.94 12.22
N TRP A 325 -15.91 9.91 12.92
CA TRP A 325 -15.09 8.89 13.58
C TRP A 325 -14.20 8.14 12.57
N LYS A 326 -14.79 7.64 11.48
CA LYS A 326 -14.07 6.94 10.43
C LYS A 326 -13.06 7.85 9.73
N ALA A 327 -13.45 9.06 9.37
CA ALA A 327 -12.57 10.02 8.68
C ALA A 327 -11.41 10.51 9.56
N CYS A 328 -11.62 10.63 10.89
CA CYS A 328 -10.61 11.08 11.85
C CYS A 328 -9.39 10.15 11.89
N ARG A 329 -9.54 8.86 11.56
CA ARG A 329 -8.44 7.89 11.49
C ARG A 329 -7.35 8.28 10.49
N ALA A 330 -7.72 8.98 9.42
CA ALA A 330 -6.76 9.46 8.40
C ALA A 330 -5.95 10.69 8.85
N VAL A 331 -6.32 11.30 9.98
CA VAL A 331 -5.72 12.56 10.46
C VAL A 331 -4.57 12.25 11.42
N LYS A 332 -3.43 12.91 11.23
CA LYS A 332 -2.29 12.76 12.14
C LYS A 332 -2.57 13.39 13.50
N SER A 333 -2.20 12.69 14.56
CA SER A 333 -2.36 13.11 15.96
C SER A 333 -1.57 14.40 16.27
N ASN A 334 -2.04 15.30 17.13
CA ASN A 334 -3.39 15.29 17.70
C ASN A 334 -4.39 15.61 16.60
N ALA A 335 -5.45 14.81 16.47
CA ALA A 335 -6.44 14.92 15.41
C ALA A 335 -7.78 15.45 15.92
N ILE A 336 -8.30 16.47 15.25
CA ILE A 336 -9.69 16.94 15.37
C ILE A 336 -10.27 17.03 13.97
N LEU A 337 -11.41 16.40 13.74
CA LEU A 337 -12.12 16.47 12.48
C LEU A 337 -13.55 16.92 12.73
N LEU A 338 -13.94 18.01 12.05
CA LEU A 338 -15.32 18.51 12.03
C LEU A 338 -16.00 17.98 10.77
N ALA A 339 -17.26 17.54 10.91
CA ALA A 339 -18.03 16.98 9.81
C ALA A 339 -19.49 17.43 9.82
N SER A 340 -20.08 17.47 8.64
CA SER A 340 -21.51 17.69 8.41
C SER A 340 -21.90 17.07 7.07
N ASP A 341 -23.09 16.47 7.01
CA ASP A 341 -23.66 15.91 5.77
C ASP A 341 -22.73 14.89 5.08
N GLY A 342 -22.08 14.03 5.87
CA GLY A 342 -21.17 12.99 5.36
C GLY A 342 -19.86 13.52 4.75
N ALA A 343 -19.47 14.75 5.08
CA ALA A 343 -18.25 15.40 4.61
C ALA A 343 -17.48 16.08 5.73
N SER A 344 -16.16 16.04 5.68
CA SER A 344 -15.34 16.88 6.55
C SER A 344 -15.50 18.34 6.19
N VAL A 345 -15.60 19.22 7.19
CA VAL A 345 -15.73 20.68 7.01
C VAL A 345 -14.54 21.45 7.59
N GLY A 346 -13.78 20.81 8.46
CA GLY A 346 -12.55 21.37 9.01
C GLY A 346 -11.70 20.30 9.67
N VAL A 347 -10.39 20.34 9.49
CA VAL A 347 -9.45 19.34 9.99
C VAL A 347 -8.28 20.03 10.67
N GLY A 348 -8.07 19.69 11.95
CA GLY A 348 -6.88 20.04 12.71
C GLY A 348 -5.99 18.83 12.88
N MET A 349 -4.75 18.90 12.41
CA MET A 349 -3.87 17.75 12.31
C MET A 349 -2.45 18.06 12.80
N GLY A 350 -1.78 17.05 13.35
CA GLY A 350 -0.34 17.05 13.58
C GLY A 350 0.14 18.07 14.62
N GLN A 351 -0.75 18.55 15.48
CA GLN A 351 -0.39 19.51 16.52
C GLN A 351 0.11 18.81 17.78
N VAL A 352 1.04 19.43 18.49
CA VAL A 352 1.61 18.87 19.72
C VAL A 352 0.66 18.98 20.91
N ASN A 353 -0.39 19.78 20.81
CA ASN A 353 -1.47 19.85 21.78
C ASN A 353 -2.84 19.86 21.09
N ARG A 354 -3.86 19.39 21.81
CA ARG A 354 -5.21 19.20 21.25
C ARG A 354 -5.96 20.53 21.04
N VAL A 355 -5.68 21.53 21.88
CA VAL A 355 -6.30 22.85 21.78
C VAL A 355 -5.97 23.52 20.45
N ASP A 356 -4.71 23.44 20.00
CA ASP A 356 -4.30 23.99 18.71
C ASP A 356 -4.93 23.22 17.53
N SER A 357 -5.12 21.93 17.68
CA SER A 357 -5.88 21.13 16.68
C SER A 357 -7.35 21.57 16.62
N CYS A 358 -8.01 21.85 17.77
CA CYS A 358 -9.37 22.37 17.78
C CYS A 358 -9.44 23.73 17.08
N LYS A 359 -8.57 24.67 17.44
CA LYS A 359 -8.51 26.00 16.78
C LYS A 359 -8.32 25.86 15.28
N LEU A 360 -7.38 25.03 14.85
CA LEU A 360 -7.10 24.84 13.43
C LEU A 360 -8.30 24.25 12.68
N ALA A 361 -8.99 23.27 13.28
CA ALA A 361 -10.17 22.67 12.68
C ALA A 361 -11.30 23.69 12.52
N VAL A 362 -11.58 24.48 13.57
CA VAL A 362 -12.62 25.53 13.57
C VAL A 362 -12.26 26.65 12.60
N GLU A 363 -11.01 27.14 12.59
CA GLU A 363 -10.55 28.18 11.68
C GLU A 363 -10.74 27.75 10.21
N ARG A 364 -10.39 26.52 9.87
CA ARG A 364 -10.56 25.99 8.50
C ARG A 364 -12.01 25.77 8.11
N ALA A 365 -12.83 25.34 9.06
CA ALA A 365 -14.27 25.18 8.83
C ALA A 365 -14.98 26.52 8.63
N GLY A 366 -14.51 27.58 9.33
CA GLY A 366 -15.17 28.89 9.34
C GLY A 366 -16.64 28.77 9.78
N GLU A 367 -17.56 29.38 9.07
CA GLU A 367 -19.00 29.32 9.38
C GLU A 367 -19.57 27.88 9.34
N ARG A 368 -18.93 26.95 8.64
CA ARG A 368 -19.35 25.54 8.58
C ARG A 368 -19.08 24.77 9.88
N ALA A 369 -18.27 25.32 10.80
CA ALA A 369 -18.09 24.75 12.13
C ALA A 369 -19.39 24.75 12.93
N LYS A 370 -20.24 25.74 12.69
CA LYS A 370 -21.51 25.89 13.41
C LYS A 370 -22.49 24.79 13.02
N GLY A 371 -22.86 23.98 14.01
CA GLY A 371 -23.76 22.85 13.80
C GLY A 371 -23.11 21.60 13.24
N SER A 372 -21.79 21.59 13.04
CA SER A 372 -21.05 20.37 12.68
C SER A 372 -20.87 19.47 13.90
N VAL A 373 -20.56 18.21 13.65
CA VAL A 373 -20.09 17.25 14.66
C VAL A 373 -18.57 17.22 14.70
N ALA A 374 -17.98 16.69 15.78
CA ALA A 374 -16.54 16.58 15.93
C ALA A 374 -16.11 15.16 16.33
N ALA A 375 -15.01 14.69 15.76
CA ALA A 375 -14.29 13.50 16.22
C ALA A 375 -12.87 13.89 16.66
N SER A 376 -12.35 13.14 17.65
CA SER A 376 -11.01 13.31 18.19
C SER A 376 -10.33 11.94 18.32
N ASP A 377 -9.05 11.85 17.99
CA ASP A 377 -8.26 10.60 18.08
C ASP A 377 -7.96 10.16 19.53
N ALA A 378 -8.21 11.04 20.53
CA ALA A 378 -8.06 10.71 21.93
C ALA A 378 -8.94 11.64 22.79
N PHE A 379 -8.98 11.37 24.11
CA PHE A 379 -9.76 12.13 25.07
C PHE A 379 -9.23 13.58 25.26
N PHE A 380 -10.12 14.45 25.72
CA PHE A 380 -9.77 15.82 26.14
C PHE A 380 -9.41 15.83 27.63
N PRO A 381 -8.15 16.15 28.00
CA PRO A 381 -7.78 16.20 29.42
C PRO A 381 -8.43 17.39 30.18
N PHE A 382 -8.79 18.44 29.43
CA PHE A 382 -9.44 19.66 29.97
C PHE A 382 -10.57 20.10 29.05
N SER A 383 -11.43 20.99 29.52
CA SER A 383 -12.57 21.52 28.75
C SER A 383 -12.23 22.60 27.73
N ASP A 384 -11.00 23.07 27.70
CA ASP A 384 -10.52 24.15 26.81
C ASP A 384 -10.63 23.84 25.33
N GLY A 385 -10.36 22.58 24.94
CA GLY A 385 -10.56 22.13 23.56
C GLY A 385 -12.02 22.12 23.12
N PRO A 386 -12.93 21.45 23.86
CA PRO A 386 -14.36 21.46 23.53
C PRO A 386 -15.04 22.81 23.61
N GLN A 387 -14.47 23.79 24.32
CA GLN A 387 -15.01 25.16 24.41
C GLN A 387 -14.72 26.04 23.21
N ILE A 388 -13.81 25.65 22.33
CA ILE A 388 -13.48 26.33 21.08
C ILE A 388 -14.55 26.12 20.04
#